data_1fa42bf49b7ed0fdbd55d00e95df4c01
#
_entry.id   1fa42bf49b7ed0fdbd55d00e95df4c01
#
_cell.length_a   1.000
_cell.length_b   1.000
_cell.length_c   1.000
_cell.angle_alpha   90.00
_cell.angle_beta   90.00
_cell.angle_gamma   90.00
#
_symmetry.space_group_name_H-M   'P 1'
#
loop_
_entity.id
_entity.type
_entity.pdbx_description
1 polymer ?
#
loop_
_entity_poly.entity_id
_entity_poly.type
_entity_poly.pdbx_seq_one_letter_code
_entity_poly.pdbx_strand_id
1 'polypeptide(L)'
;MLMWQSLSDTNVFWFALAIVVSLLSHYVRGLRWRLLGETFGCNVSKLSSFLAVMSGYLTNLAVPRLGEVVRCTMLHKSDNVPIDKSIGSVLTERAADMVLFLLFLLITLVISTDVLTSYTQRNFNADFGSYIIPLAICAIAFAVIVVVFCIFGRRLRQTILFKKIANFAKGLLQGIKSIIKLRRPWLFVFYSFAIWALWIVGTLCCFMAIDQTSQLNLVHALTTTVLGAFGPMITPGGIGLQPAIYAEVLQSFAIDRAVGYACGWLSWIASQSGTILVGLFAFVYFSFKKKSKDL
;
A
#
# COMPACT_ATOMS: atom_id res chain seq x y z
N MET A 1 24.42 8.71 17.02
CA MET A 1 24.01 8.65 18.44
C MET A 1 22.52 8.85 18.60
N LEU A 2 21.91 9.94 18.16
CA LEU A 2 20.47 10.25 18.31
C LEU A 2 19.52 9.14 17.81
N MET A 3 19.78 8.55 16.66
CA MET A 3 18.94 7.47 16.12
C MET A 3 18.87 6.25 17.07
N TRP A 4 19.99 5.82 17.62
CA TRP A 4 20.04 4.68 18.53
C TRP A 4 19.39 4.99 19.89
N GLN A 5 19.55 6.22 20.39
CA GLN A 5 18.85 6.68 21.59
C GLN A 5 17.33 6.67 21.38
N SER A 6 16.84 7.25 20.27
CA SER A 6 15.40 7.23 19.96
C SER A 6 14.81 5.83 19.83
N LEU A 7 15.61 4.86 19.36
CA LEU A 7 15.19 3.45 19.31
C LEU A 7 15.26 2.77 20.68
N SER A 8 16.24 3.09 21.53
CA SER A 8 16.33 2.52 22.88
C SER A 8 15.23 3.03 23.81
N ASP A 9 14.84 4.27 23.65
CA ASP A 9 13.83 4.95 24.47
C ASP A 9 12.40 4.78 23.92
N THR A 10 12.24 3.87 22.93
CA THR A 10 10.94 3.61 22.30
C THR A 10 9.92 3.06 23.31
N ASN A 11 8.75 3.67 23.35
CA ASN A 11 7.63 3.16 24.15
C ASN A 11 7.09 1.86 23.55
N VAL A 12 7.38 0.76 24.25
CA VAL A 12 7.05 -0.63 23.84
C VAL A 12 5.55 -0.83 23.62
N PHE A 13 4.70 -0.17 24.40
CA PHE A 13 3.24 -0.28 24.25
C PHE A 13 2.77 0.21 22.89
N TRP A 14 3.18 1.42 22.48
CA TRP A 14 2.80 1.99 21.19
C TRP A 14 3.40 1.23 20.03
N PHE A 15 4.61 0.73 20.18
CA PHE A 15 5.24 -0.11 19.16
C PHE A 15 4.52 -1.45 18.99
N ALA A 16 4.15 -2.12 20.08
CA ALA A 16 3.37 -3.35 20.03
C ALA A 16 1.99 -3.10 19.38
N LEU A 17 1.36 -1.97 19.72
CA LEU A 17 0.09 -1.58 19.11
C LEU A 17 0.24 -1.35 17.60
N ALA A 18 1.34 -0.73 17.13
CA ALA A 18 1.62 -0.58 15.71
C ALA A 18 1.71 -1.94 14.98
N ILE A 19 2.33 -2.95 15.60
CA ILE A 19 2.40 -4.32 15.05
C ILE A 19 1.00 -4.92 14.93
N VAL A 20 0.17 -4.80 15.99
CA VAL A 20 -1.21 -5.32 15.99
C VAL A 20 -2.06 -4.64 14.91
N VAL A 21 -1.98 -3.32 14.80
CA VAL A 21 -2.69 -2.53 13.79
C VAL A 21 -2.25 -2.92 12.37
N SER A 22 -0.96 -3.14 12.16
CA SER A 22 -0.42 -3.63 10.88
C SER A 22 -0.99 -5.02 10.54
N LEU A 23 -0.96 -5.97 11.47
CA LEU A 23 -1.55 -7.30 11.25
C LEU A 23 -3.05 -7.23 10.97
N LEU A 24 -3.77 -6.33 11.66
CA LEU A 24 -5.20 -6.10 11.40
C LEU A 24 -5.44 -5.59 9.98
N SER A 25 -4.58 -4.70 9.47
CA SER A 25 -4.67 -4.22 8.08
C SER A 25 -4.53 -5.36 7.07
N HIS A 26 -3.60 -6.28 7.31
CA HIS A 26 -3.42 -7.46 6.47
C HIS A 26 -4.59 -8.45 6.58
N TYR A 27 -5.18 -8.60 7.78
CA TYR A 27 -6.40 -9.40 7.95
C TYR A 27 -7.58 -8.82 7.16
N VAL A 28 -7.81 -7.50 7.26
CA VAL A 28 -8.85 -6.80 6.48
C VAL A 28 -8.60 -6.95 4.98
N ARG A 29 -7.35 -6.90 4.54
CA ARG A 29 -6.98 -7.19 3.14
C ARG A 29 -7.34 -8.60 2.73
N GLY A 30 -7.11 -9.60 3.59
CA GLY A 30 -7.57 -10.97 3.37
C GLY A 30 -9.09 -11.07 3.22
N LEU A 31 -9.85 -10.37 4.10
CA LEU A 31 -11.31 -10.31 4.01
C LEU A 31 -11.78 -9.66 2.69
N ARG A 32 -11.12 -8.57 2.28
CA ARG A 32 -11.40 -7.90 1.00
C ARG A 32 -11.15 -8.84 -0.18
N TRP A 33 -10.04 -9.57 -0.18
CA TRP A 33 -9.71 -10.52 -1.26
C TRP A 33 -10.70 -11.69 -1.33
N ARG A 34 -11.19 -12.15 -0.18
CA ARG A 34 -12.26 -13.16 -0.11
C ARG A 34 -13.52 -12.74 -0.85
N LEU A 35 -13.94 -11.46 -0.77
CA LEU A 35 -15.10 -10.95 -1.50
C LEU A 35 -14.93 -11.09 -3.03
N LEU A 36 -13.72 -10.93 -3.53
CA LEU A 36 -13.43 -11.17 -4.95
C LEU A 36 -13.53 -12.67 -5.28
N GLY A 37 -13.12 -13.57 -4.38
CA GLY A 37 -13.29 -15.01 -4.53
C GLY A 37 -14.76 -15.45 -4.63
N GLU A 38 -15.66 -14.78 -3.90
CA GLU A 38 -17.10 -15.07 -3.93
C GLU A 38 -17.71 -14.88 -5.34
N THR A 39 -17.17 -13.96 -6.16
CA THR A 39 -17.64 -13.73 -7.55
C THR A 39 -17.38 -14.92 -8.47
N PHE A 40 -16.44 -15.78 -8.12
CA PHE A 40 -16.09 -16.98 -8.90
C PHE A 40 -16.83 -18.23 -8.44
N GLY A 41 -17.79 -18.07 -7.51
CA GLY A 41 -18.52 -19.20 -6.91
C GLY A 41 -17.67 -20.05 -5.94
N CYS A 42 -16.52 -19.54 -5.52
CA CYS A 42 -15.62 -20.24 -4.61
C CYS A 42 -15.89 -19.83 -3.17
N ASN A 43 -16.05 -20.82 -2.28
CA ASN A 43 -16.20 -20.57 -0.85
C ASN A 43 -14.83 -20.52 -0.19
N VAL A 44 -14.22 -19.33 -0.14
CA VAL A 44 -12.90 -19.13 0.45
C VAL A 44 -13.03 -18.89 1.95
N SER A 45 -12.28 -19.65 2.77
CA SER A 45 -12.27 -19.44 4.21
C SER A 45 -11.54 -18.14 4.57
N LYS A 46 -11.97 -17.46 5.66
CA LYS A 46 -11.34 -16.21 6.14
C LYS A 46 -9.87 -16.43 6.47
N LEU A 47 -9.57 -17.55 7.13
CA LEU A 47 -8.21 -17.91 7.54
C LEU A 47 -7.32 -18.20 6.32
N SER A 48 -7.80 -19.01 5.35
CA SER A 48 -7.02 -19.32 4.14
C SER A 48 -6.73 -18.06 3.33
N SER A 49 -7.70 -17.15 3.18
CA SER A 49 -7.49 -15.88 2.49
C SER A 49 -6.45 -15.01 3.18
N PHE A 50 -6.52 -14.87 4.51
CA PHE A 50 -5.54 -14.12 5.29
C PHE A 50 -4.14 -14.72 5.18
N LEU A 51 -4.01 -16.04 5.44
CA LEU A 51 -2.72 -16.73 5.38
C LEU A 51 -2.12 -16.73 3.96
N ALA A 52 -2.94 -16.82 2.92
CA ALA A 52 -2.47 -16.69 1.54
C ALA A 52 -1.93 -15.28 1.25
N VAL A 53 -2.57 -14.24 1.76
CA VAL A 53 -2.05 -12.86 1.66
C VAL A 53 -0.71 -12.74 2.39
N MET A 54 -0.59 -13.27 3.60
CA MET A 54 0.64 -13.21 4.40
C MET A 54 1.80 -13.97 3.75
N SER A 55 1.55 -15.16 3.18
CA SER A 55 2.55 -15.90 2.41
C SER A 55 3.03 -15.14 1.17
N GLY A 56 2.12 -14.42 0.51
CA GLY A 56 2.44 -13.55 -0.61
C GLY A 56 3.33 -12.38 -0.20
N TYR A 57 3.03 -11.72 0.91
CA TYR A 57 3.86 -10.61 1.41
C TYR A 57 5.25 -11.08 1.83
N LEU A 58 5.34 -12.21 2.55
CA LEU A 58 6.64 -12.79 2.90
C LEU A 58 7.48 -13.11 1.65
N THR A 59 6.85 -13.69 0.63
CA THR A 59 7.54 -13.96 -0.63
C THR A 59 8.01 -12.69 -1.33
N ASN A 60 7.21 -11.62 -1.30
CA ASN A 60 7.57 -10.33 -1.92
C ASN A 60 8.74 -9.62 -1.20
N LEU A 61 9.03 -9.95 0.06
CA LEU A 61 10.24 -9.48 0.76
C LEU A 61 11.49 -10.10 0.15
N ALA A 62 11.43 -11.37 -0.26
CA ALA A 62 12.56 -12.07 -0.86
C ALA A 62 12.65 -11.83 -2.37
N VAL A 63 11.53 -11.98 -3.08
CA VAL A 63 11.46 -11.84 -4.55
C VAL A 63 10.26 -10.97 -4.93
N PRO A 64 10.50 -9.75 -5.43
CA PRO A 64 9.44 -8.84 -5.81
C PRO A 64 8.47 -9.44 -6.84
N ARG A 65 7.18 -9.22 -6.64
CA ARG A 65 6.06 -9.67 -7.50
C ARG A 65 5.76 -11.17 -7.50
N LEU A 66 6.66 -12.03 -7.00
CA LEU A 66 6.42 -13.48 -6.92
C LEU A 66 5.31 -13.81 -5.92
N GLY A 67 5.13 -13.02 -4.88
CA GLY A 67 4.12 -13.23 -3.86
C GLY A 67 2.69 -13.22 -4.39
N GLU A 68 2.42 -12.55 -5.50
CA GLU A 68 1.10 -12.58 -6.13
C GLU A 68 0.76 -13.96 -6.72
N VAL A 69 1.75 -14.63 -7.30
CA VAL A 69 1.62 -16.00 -7.79
C VAL A 69 1.50 -16.99 -6.62
N VAL A 70 2.36 -16.81 -5.59
CA VAL A 70 2.38 -17.69 -4.41
C VAL A 70 1.02 -17.63 -3.68
N ARG A 71 0.45 -16.47 -3.42
CA ARG A 71 -0.85 -16.38 -2.75
C ARG A 71 -1.99 -17.04 -3.55
N CYS A 72 -1.97 -16.94 -4.89
CA CYS A 72 -2.94 -17.62 -5.75
C CYS A 72 -2.78 -19.13 -5.70
N THR A 73 -1.54 -19.64 -5.72
CA THR A 73 -1.23 -21.05 -5.61
C THR A 73 -1.63 -21.63 -4.25
N MET A 74 -1.38 -20.89 -3.15
CA MET A 74 -1.79 -21.31 -1.81
C MET A 74 -3.31 -21.41 -1.68
N LEU A 75 -4.05 -20.45 -2.26
CA LEU A 75 -5.51 -20.46 -2.24
C LEU A 75 -6.09 -21.59 -3.13
N HIS A 76 -5.45 -21.86 -4.27
CA HIS A 76 -5.80 -23.01 -5.09
C HIS A 76 -5.63 -24.33 -4.32
N LYS A 77 -4.49 -24.48 -3.61
CA LYS A 77 -4.16 -25.68 -2.83
C LYS A 77 -5.11 -25.89 -1.66
N SER A 78 -5.58 -24.81 -1.01
CA SER A 78 -6.39 -24.89 0.21
C SER A 78 -7.90 -24.95 -0.05
N ASP A 79 -8.40 -24.18 -1.00
CA ASP A 79 -9.84 -23.99 -1.21
C ASP A 79 -10.26 -24.25 -2.68
N ASN A 80 -9.38 -24.88 -3.49
CA ASN A 80 -9.59 -25.24 -4.90
C ASN A 80 -9.99 -24.07 -5.80
N VAL A 81 -9.57 -22.84 -5.47
CA VAL A 81 -9.87 -21.67 -6.29
C VAL A 81 -9.05 -21.74 -7.59
N PRO A 82 -9.64 -21.57 -8.77
CA PRO A 82 -8.92 -21.58 -10.05
C PRO A 82 -7.85 -20.47 -10.08
N ILE A 83 -6.64 -20.80 -10.50
CA ILE A 83 -5.49 -19.89 -10.46
C ILE A 83 -5.71 -18.70 -11.40
N ASP A 84 -6.25 -18.93 -12.60
CA ASP A 84 -6.57 -17.92 -13.58
C ASP A 84 -7.54 -16.84 -13.04
N LYS A 85 -8.59 -17.28 -12.35
CA LYS A 85 -9.56 -16.40 -11.69
C LYS A 85 -8.92 -15.65 -10.51
N SER A 86 -8.09 -16.32 -9.71
CA SER A 86 -7.35 -15.70 -8.62
C SER A 86 -6.41 -14.60 -9.11
N ILE A 87 -5.65 -14.82 -10.19
CA ILE A 87 -4.79 -13.80 -10.79
C ILE A 87 -5.63 -12.61 -11.28
N GLY A 88 -6.78 -12.86 -11.92
CA GLY A 88 -7.70 -11.79 -12.32
C GLY A 88 -8.19 -10.96 -11.15
N SER A 89 -8.48 -11.59 -9.98
CA SER A 89 -8.88 -10.88 -8.76
C SER A 89 -7.74 -10.02 -8.18
N VAL A 90 -6.50 -10.48 -8.28
CA VAL A 90 -5.32 -9.71 -7.89
C VAL A 90 -5.21 -8.43 -8.69
N LEU A 91 -5.41 -8.49 -10.00
CA LEU A 91 -5.39 -7.30 -10.85
C LEU A 91 -6.50 -6.30 -10.47
N THR A 92 -7.70 -6.79 -10.15
CA THR A 92 -8.81 -5.96 -9.66
C THR A 92 -8.44 -5.28 -8.33
N GLU A 93 -7.83 -6.01 -7.41
CA GLU A 93 -7.33 -5.49 -6.14
C GLU A 93 -6.28 -4.39 -6.35
N ARG A 94 -5.30 -4.62 -7.24
CA ARG A 94 -4.27 -3.63 -7.57
C ARG A 94 -4.84 -2.36 -8.22
N ALA A 95 -5.83 -2.52 -9.09
CA ALA A 95 -6.52 -1.37 -9.68
C ALA A 95 -7.20 -0.50 -8.61
N ALA A 96 -7.91 -1.12 -7.65
CA ALA A 96 -8.54 -0.41 -6.55
C ALA A 96 -7.51 0.27 -5.63
N ASP A 97 -6.42 -0.43 -5.28
CA ASP A 97 -5.35 0.12 -4.45
C ASP A 97 -4.69 1.33 -5.13
N MET A 98 -4.48 1.30 -6.46
CA MET A 98 -3.94 2.42 -7.22
C MET A 98 -4.87 3.64 -7.20
N VAL A 99 -6.17 3.44 -7.39
CA VAL A 99 -7.17 4.54 -7.35
C VAL A 99 -7.17 5.19 -5.96
N LEU A 100 -7.16 4.39 -4.90
CA LEU A 100 -7.11 4.92 -3.53
C LEU A 100 -5.78 5.62 -3.22
N PHE A 101 -4.66 5.04 -3.67
CA PHE A 101 -3.36 5.70 -3.52
C PHE A 101 -3.35 7.08 -4.17
N LEU A 102 -3.84 7.20 -5.40
CA LEU A 102 -3.94 8.49 -6.10
C LEU A 102 -4.88 9.45 -5.38
N LEU A 103 -6.00 8.97 -4.85
CA LEU A 103 -6.93 9.79 -4.07
C LEU A 103 -6.24 10.33 -2.81
N PHE A 104 -5.60 9.46 -2.01
CA PHE A 104 -4.89 9.90 -0.80
C PHE A 104 -3.68 10.78 -1.12
N LEU A 105 -2.99 10.53 -2.23
CA LEU A 105 -1.90 11.39 -2.70
C LEU A 105 -2.41 12.80 -3.03
N LEU A 106 -3.53 12.93 -3.75
CA LEU A 106 -4.16 14.21 -4.04
C LEU A 106 -4.58 14.94 -2.75
N ILE A 107 -5.20 14.22 -1.81
CA ILE A 107 -5.57 14.78 -0.50
C ILE A 107 -4.32 15.30 0.22
N THR A 108 -3.25 14.51 0.24
CA THR A 108 -1.97 14.89 0.87
C THR A 108 -1.37 16.13 0.21
N LEU A 109 -1.36 16.20 -1.12
CA LEU A 109 -0.85 17.36 -1.85
C LEU A 109 -1.61 18.65 -1.52
N VAL A 110 -2.93 18.55 -1.29
CA VAL A 110 -3.76 19.72 -0.95
C VAL A 110 -3.57 20.14 0.51
N ILE A 111 -3.49 19.16 1.44
CA ILE A 111 -3.44 19.46 2.88
C ILE A 111 -2.02 19.80 3.35
N SER A 112 -1.00 19.20 2.72
CA SER A 112 0.41 19.28 3.17
C SER A 112 1.28 20.08 2.20
N THR A 113 0.76 21.21 1.71
CA THR A 113 1.52 22.15 0.85
C THR A 113 2.80 22.62 1.52
N ASP A 114 2.76 22.83 2.85
CA ASP A 114 3.91 23.29 3.63
C ASP A 114 5.09 22.29 3.60
N VAL A 115 4.80 20.98 3.57
CA VAL A 115 5.82 19.93 3.47
C VAL A 115 6.55 20.03 2.13
N LEU A 116 5.79 20.19 1.06
CA LEU A 116 6.34 20.29 -0.28
C LEU A 116 7.15 21.57 -0.46
N THR A 117 6.65 22.67 0.08
CA THR A 117 7.35 23.98 0.07
C THR A 117 8.67 23.89 0.85
N SER A 118 8.63 23.34 2.07
CA SER A 118 9.83 23.19 2.91
C SER A 118 10.86 22.26 2.26
N TYR A 119 10.42 21.17 1.62
CA TYR A 119 11.30 20.24 0.92
C TYR A 119 11.98 20.89 -0.29
N THR A 120 11.22 21.65 -1.10
CA THR A 120 11.76 22.30 -2.31
C THR A 120 12.67 23.48 -1.96
N GLN A 121 12.34 24.30 -0.97
CA GLN A 121 13.20 25.36 -0.49
C GLN A 121 14.54 24.81 0.03
N ARG A 122 14.50 23.72 0.80
CA ARG A 122 15.69 23.12 1.39
C ARG A 122 16.61 22.46 0.34
N ASN A 123 16.06 21.81 -0.66
CA ASN A 123 16.86 21.01 -1.60
C ASN A 123 17.16 21.71 -2.92
N PHE A 124 16.35 22.68 -3.32
CA PHE A 124 16.44 23.32 -4.64
C PHE A 124 16.55 24.84 -4.58
N ASN A 125 16.56 25.47 -3.38
CA ASN A 125 16.48 26.91 -3.20
C ASN A 125 15.36 27.58 -4.02
N ALA A 126 14.27 26.88 -4.22
CA ALA A 126 13.19 27.27 -5.09
C ALA A 126 11.88 27.45 -4.29
N ASP A 127 11.22 28.58 -4.52
CA ASP A 127 9.89 28.81 -3.97
C ASP A 127 8.86 27.88 -4.63
N PHE A 128 8.24 27.04 -3.84
CA PHE A 128 7.23 26.09 -4.32
C PHE A 128 6.03 26.76 -4.96
N GLY A 129 5.74 28.01 -4.59
CA GLY A 129 4.76 28.85 -5.27
C GLY A 129 4.99 28.96 -6.78
N SER A 130 6.28 28.93 -7.20
CA SER A 130 6.66 28.91 -8.62
C SER A 130 6.36 27.59 -9.32
N TYR A 131 6.14 26.48 -8.59
CA TYR A 131 5.93 25.15 -9.15
C TYR A 131 4.49 24.65 -9.00
N ILE A 132 3.67 25.23 -8.11
CA ILE A 132 2.25 24.86 -7.99
C ILE A 132 1.53 25.09 -9.32
N ILE A 133 1.80 26.20 -9.98
CA ILE A 133 1.21 26.54 -11.28
C ILE A 133 1.69 25.55 -12.37
N PRO A 134 3.00 25.28 -12.56
CA PRO A 134 3.44 24.25 -13.50
C PRO A 134 2.97 22.83 -13.14
N LEU A 135 2.92 22.47 -11.85
CA LEU A 135 2.44 21.16 -11.42
C LEU A 135 0.93 20.99 -11.65
N ALA A 136 0.15 22.04 -11.35
CA ALA A 136 -1.27 22.09 -11.68
C ALA A 136 -1.49 22.06 -13.19
N ILE A 137 -0.68 22.79 -13.96
CA ILE A 137 -0.68 22.74 -15.43
C ILE A 137 -0.30 21.34 -15.93
N CYS A 138 0.72 20.70 -15.35
CA CYS A 138 1.08 19.33 -15.67
C CYS A 138 -0.03 18.33 -15.30
N ALA A 139 -0.68 18.48 -14.16
CA ALA A 139 -1.80 17.64 -13.75
C ALA A 139 -3.03 17.85 -14.64
N ILE A 140 -3.34 19.12 -14.99
CA ILE A 140 -4.40 19.48 -15.93
C ILE A 140 -4.03 19.01 -17.34
N ALA A 141 -2.80 19.22 -17.79
CA ALA A 141 -2.31 18.72 -19.08
C ALA A 141 -2.36 17.20 -19.14
N PHE A 142 -1.99 16.51 -18.06
CA PHE A 142 -2.12 15.06 -17.95
C PHE A 142 -3.59 14.62 -18.00
N ALA A 143 -4.47 15.31 -17.28
CA ALA A 143 -5.92 15.06 -17.34
C ALA A 143 -6.48 15.35 -18.73
N VAL A 144 -6.08 16.46 -19.36
CA VAL A 144 -6.45 16.81 -20.76
C VAL A 144 -5.87 15.80 -21.73
N ILE A 145 -4.62 15.37 -21.58
CA ILE A 145 -4.02 14.30 -22.39
C ILE A 145 -4.83 13.02 -22.24
N VAL A 146 -5.22 12.63 -21.03
CA VAL A 146 -6.07 11.45 -20.78
C VAL A 146 -7.44 11.63 -21.46
N VAL A 147 -8.05 12.80 -21.35
CA VAL A 147 -9.35 13.10 -22.00
C VAL A 147 -9.21 13.15 -23.53
N VAL A 148 -8.21 13.84 -24.06
CA VAL A 148 -7.90 13.88 -25.51
C VAL A 148 -7.57 12.47 -26.02
N PHE A 149 -6.84 11.68 -25.23
CA PHE A 149 -6.57 10.27 -25.54
C PHE A 149 -7.83 9.40 -25.53
N CYS A 150 -8.79 9.70 -24.66
CA CYS A 150 -10.10 9.03 -24.67
C CYS A 150 -10.93 9.41 -25.90
N ILE A 151 -10.85 10.68 -26.34
CA ILE A 151 -11.65 11.21 -27.45
C ILE A 151 -10.99 10.96 -28.81
N PHE A 152 -9.69 11.22 -28.95
CA PHE A 152 -8.96 11.08 -30.22
C PHE A 152 -8.22 9.76 -30.41
N GLY A 153 -8.34 8.82 -29.49
CA GLY A 153 -7.60 7.56 -29.46
C GLY A 153 -7.75 6.66 -30.68
N ARG A 154 -8.65 6.99 -31.63
CA ARG A 154 -8.78 6.21 -32.87
C ARG A 154 -7.60 6.40 -33.84
N ARG A 155 -6.93 7.56 -33.84
CA ARG A 155 -5.77 7.84 -34.72
C ARG A 155 -4.40 7.47 -34.08
N LEU A 156 -4.30 7.46 -32.77
CA LEU A 156 -3.04 7.17 -32.04
C LEU A 156 -2.86 5.68 -31.69
N ARG A 157 -3.78 4.81 -32.00
CA ARG A 157 -3.79 3.36 -31.67
C ARG A 157 -2.61 2.55 -32.21
N GLN A 158 -1.75 3.13 -33.03
CA GLN A 158 -0.66 2.38 -33.69
C GLN A 158 0.66 2.42 -32.92
N THR A 159 0.86 3.30 -31.95
CA THR A 159 2.12 3.41 -31.19
C THR A 159 2.17 2.41 -30.01
N ILE A 160 3.36 1.82 -29.78
CA ILE A 160 3.59 0.83 -28.71
C ILE A 160 3.30 1.42 -27.33
N LEU A 161 3.66 2.70 -27.12
CA LEU A 161 3.41 3.41 -25.87
C LEU A 161 1.90 3.59 -25.61
N PHE A 162 1.14 3.92 -26.65
CA PHE A 162 -0.32 4.01 -26.58
C PHE A 162 -0.96 2.67 -26.20
N LYS A 163 -0.52 1.58 -26.83
CA LYS A 163 -1.05 0.24 -26.51
C LYS A 163 -0.79 -0.13 -25.06
N LYS A 164 0.37 0.21 -24.49
CA LYS A 164 0.69 -0.03 -23.08
C LYS A 164 -0.22 0.78 -22.14
N ILE A 165 -0.36 2.09 -22.38
CA ILE A 165 -1.21 2.98 -21.57
C ILE A 165 -2.69 2.63 -21.72
N ALA A 166 -3.16 2.35 -22.93
CA ALA A 166 -4.54 1.95 -23.17
C ALA A 166 -4.87 0.60 -22.54
N ASN A 167 -3.95 -0.37 -22.56
CA ASN A 167 -4.12 -1.66 -21.90
C ASN A 167 -4.12 -1.50 -20.37
N PHE A 168 -3.29 -0.63 -19.82
CA PHE A 168 -3.31 -0.29 -18.40
C PHE A 168 -4.63 0.37 -17.99
N ALA A 169 -5.09 1.39 -18.73
CA ALA A 169 -6.37 2.06 -18.47
C ALA A 169 -7.56 1.10 -18.63
N LYS A 170 -7.54 0.21 -19.64
CA LYS A 170 -8.56 -0.84 -19.79
C LYS A 170 -8.55 -1.81 -18.61
N GLY A 171 -7.36 -2.20 -18.13
CA GLY A 171 -7.21 -3.06 -16.95
C GLY A 171 -7.81 -2.41 -15.70
N LEU A 172 -7.54 -1.10 -15.47
CA LEU A 172 -8.15 -0.32 -14.40
C LEU A 172 -9.69 -0.28 -14.52
N LEU A 173 -10.22 0.04 -15.70
CA LEU A 173 -11.66 0.10 -15.94
C LEU A 173 -12.33 -1.28 -15.77
N GLN A 174 -11.68 -2.34 -16.21
CA GLN A 174 -12.18 -3.71 -16.00
C GLN A 174 -12.17 -4.08 -14.52
N GLY A 175 -11.12 -3.68 -13.78
CA GLY A 175 -11.04 -3.85 -12.33
C GLY A 175 -12.22 -3.14 -11.62
N ILE A 176 -12.47 -1.87 -11.95
CA ILE A 176 -13.57 -1.08 -11.37
C ILE A 176 -14.94 -1.73 -11.73
N LYS A 177 -15.12 -2.13 -12.99
CA LYS A 177 -16.36 -2.82 -13.41
C LYS A 177 -16.55 -4.15 -12.68
N SER A 178 -15.49 -4.86 -12.37
CA SER A 178 -15.54 -6.10 -11.58
C SER A 178 -15.99 -5.83 -10.14
N ILE A 179 -15.58 -4.71 -9.54
CA ILE A 179 -15.99 -4.31 -8.19
C ILE A 179 -17.50 -4.01 -8.15
N ILE A 180 -18.03 -3.31 -9.15
CA ILE A 180 -19.47 -3.00 -9.22
C ILE A 180 -20.33 -4.28 -9.33
N LYS A 181 -19.77 -5.34 -9.94
CA LYS A 181 -20.44 -6.64 -10.08
C LYS A 181 -20.35 -7.52 -8.83
N LEU A 182 -19.65 -7.09 -7.77
CA LEU A 182 -19.58 -7.81 -6.51
C LEU A 182 -20.97 -7.93 -5.88
N ARG A 183 -21.22 -9.04 -5.19
CA ARG A 183 -22.45 -9.20 -4.39
C ARG A 183 -22.57 -8.15 -3.28
N ARG A 184 -21.43 -7.63 -2.81
CA ARG A 184 -21.33 -6.65 -1.70
C ARG A 184 -20.27 -5.58 -2.00
N PRO A 185 -20.49 -4.70 -3.00
CA PRO A 185 -19.48 -3.72 -3.42
C PRO A 185 -19.13 -2.72 -2.32
N TRP A 186 -20.11 -2.32 -1.49
CA TRP A 186 -19.89 -1.40 -0.37
C TRP A 186 -18.92 -1.96 0.67
N LEU A 187 -18.96 -3.26 0.93
CA LEU A 187 -18.05 -3.90 1.87
C LEU A 187 -16.61 -3.92 1.32
N PHE A 188 -16.45 -4.09 0.02
CA PHE A 188 -15.16 -3.98 -0.64
C PHE A 188 -14.56 -2.56 -0.51
N VAL A 189 -15.37 -1.53 -0.76
CA VAL A 189 -14.97 -0.12 -0.59
C VAL A 189 -14.64 0.16 0.88
N PHE A 190 -15.48 -0.26 1.80
CA PHE A 190 -15.24 -0.12 3.25
C PHE A 190 -13.89 -0.74 3.66
N TYR A 191 -13.64 -1.99 3.29
CA TYR A 191 -12.36 -2.64 3.60
C TYR A 191 -11.18 -1.90 2.97
N SER A 192 -11.35 -1.35 1.78
CA SER A 192 -10.29 -0.60 1.11
C SER A 192 -9.92 0.68 1.86
N PHE A 193 -10.89 1.45 2.33
CA PHE A 193 -10.64 2.60 3.21
C PHE A 193 -10.12 2.19 4.59
N ALA A 194 -10.65 1.11 5.16
CA ALA A 194 -10.20 0.60 6.45
C ALA A 194 -8.72 0.21 6.43
N ILE A 195 -8.21 -0.38 5.35
CA ILE A 195 -6.78 -0.70 5.19
C ILE A 195 -5.93 0.57 5.28
N TRP A 196 -6.31 1.64 4.56
CA TRP A 196 -5.59 2.91 4.60
C TRP A 196 -5.68 3.58 5.98
N ALA A 197 -6.86 3.58 6.60
CA ALA A 197 -7.03 4.09 7.95
C ALA A 197 -6.14 3.36 8.96
N LEU A 198 -6.06 2.03 8.88
CA LEU A 198 -5.18 1.24 9.73
C LEU A 198 -3.69 1.55 9.48
N TRP A 199 -3.26 1.79 8.24
CA TRP A 199 -1.88 2.20 7.97
C TRP A 199 -1.56 3.57 8.58
N ILE A 200 -2.48 4.54 8.46
CA ILE A 200 -2.33 5.88 9.06
C ILE A 200 -2.27 5.78 10.58
N VAL A 201 -3.16 4.99 11.19
CA VAL A 201 -3.16 4.73 12.64
C VAL A 201 -1.87 4.02 13.07
N GLY A 202 -1.37 3.05 12.29
CA GLY A 202 -0.09 2.39 12.55
C GLY A 202 1.09 3.37 12.55
N THR A 203 1.13 4.30 11.60
CA THR A 203 2.13 5.38 11.57
C THR A 203 1.99 6.30 12.78
N LEU A 204 0.75 6.65 13.16
CA LEU A 204 0.50 7.47 14.36
C LEU A 204 0.97 6.75 15.64
N CYS A 205 0.75 5.43 15.76
CA CYS A 205 1.30 4.64 16.86
C CYS A 205 2.83 4.70 16.88
N CYS A 206 3.49 4.66 15.72
CA CYS A 206 4.94 4.82 15.65
C CYS A 206 5.39 6.22 16.08
N PHE A 207 4.61 7.27 15.79
CA PHE A 207 4.89 8.61 16.29
C PHE A 207 4.78 8.69 17.82
N MET A 208 3.76 8.08 18.40
CA MET A 208 3.57 8.01 19.85
C MET A 208 4.61 7.12 20.56
N ALA A 209 5.30 6.27 19.80
CA ALA A 209 6.34 5.41 20.35
C ALA A 209 7.67 6.13 20.60
N ILE A 210 7.91 7.28 19.97
CA ILE A 210 9.13 8.08 20.09
C ILE A 210 8.74 9.47 20.62
N ASP A 211 9.29 9.89 21.75
CA ASP A 211 8.92 11.14 22.42
C ASP A 211 9.03 12.37 21.51
N GLN A 212 10.09 12.45 20.71
CA GLN A 212 10.33 13.58 19.81
C GLN A 212 9.30 13.69 18.67
N THR A 213 8.57 12.62 18.37
CA THR A 213 7.53 12.61 17.33
C THR A 213 6.11 12.56 17.91
N SER A 214 5.97 12.43 19.24
CA SER A 214 4.68 12.26 19.92
C SER A 214 3.71 13.44 19.74
N GLN A 215 4.22 14.64 19.44
CA GLN A 215 3.45 15.85 19.13
C GLN A 215 2.82 15.85 17.73
N LEU A 216 3.23 14.92 16.87
CA LEU A 216 2.71 14.84 15.50
C LEU A 216 1.28 14.29 15.49
N ASN A 217 0.43 14.89 14.66
CA ASN A 217 -0.99 14.58 14.60
C ASN A 217 -1.36 13.68 13.40
N LEU A 218 -2.65 13.46 13.22
CA LEU A 218 -3.20 12.60 12.17
C LEU A 218 -2.85 13.07 10.74
N VAL A 219 -2.75 14.39 10.51
CA VAL A 219 -2.38 14.96 9.20
C VAL A 219 -0.93 14.62 8.86
N HIS A 220 -0.03 14.74 9.84
CA HIS A 220 1.38 14.33 9.69
C HIS A 220 1.49 12.82 9.42
N ALA A 221 0.69 11.99 10.12
CA ALA A 221 0.66 10.55 9.90
C ALA A 221 0.13 10.19 8.50
N LEU A 222 -0.94 10.86 8.04
CA LEU A 222 -1.44 10.70 6.67
C LEU A 222 -0.38 11.01 5.63
N THR A 223 0.26 12.18 5.75
CA THR A 223 1.30 12.62 4.81
C THR A 223 2.47 11.64 4.78
N THR A 224 2.96 11.24 5.95
CA THR A 224 4.08 10.32 6.08
C THR A 224 3.73 8.93 5.54
N THR A 225 2.52 8.43 5.80
CA THR A 225 2.05 7.13 5.27
C THR A 225 1.94 7.13 3.76
N VAL A 226 1.34 8.18 3.18
CA VAL A 226 1.13 8.28 1.73
C VAL A 226 2.45 8.42 0.98
N LEU A 227 3.34 9.29 1.45
CA LEU A 227 4.67 9.45 0.84
C LEU A 227 5.55 8.22 1.10
N GLY A 228 5.49 7.64 2.30
CA GLY A 228 6.19 6.40 2.64
C GLY A 228 5.78 5.19 1.79
N ALA A 229 4.57 5.19 1.24
CA ALA A 229 4.09 4.12 0.35
C ALA A 229 4.90 3.99 -0.95
N PHE A 230 5.65 5.01 -1.36
CA PHE A 230 6.60 4.89 -2.48
C PHE A 230 7.75 3.91 -2.16
N GLY A 231 8.14 3.76 -0.89
CA GLY A 231 9.19 2.83 -0.49
C GLY A 231 8.94 1.40 -0.99
N PRO A 232 7.85 0.74 -0.58
CA PRO A 232 7.51 -0.62 -1.03
C PRO A 232 7.19 -0.73 -2.53
N MET A 233 6.90 0.36 -3.23
CA MET A 233 6.70 0.36 -4.69
C MET A 233 8.01 0.24 -5.46
N ILE A 234 9.10 0.77 -4.88
CA ILE A 234 10.42 0.88 -5.53
C ILE A 234 11.37 -0.21 -5.04
N THR A 235 11.41 -0.47 -3.73
CA THR A 235 12.29 -1.48 -3.14
C THR A 235 11.50 -2.65 -2.54
N PRO A 236 12.08 -3.87 -2.50
CA PRO A 236 11.41 -5.03 -1.91
C PRO A 236 10.99 -4.74 -0.45
N GLY A 237 9.69 -4.78 -0.19
CA GLY A 237 9.15 -4.48 1.14
C GLY A 237 9.45 -3.10 1.70
N GLY A 238 9.97 -2.17 0.88
CA GLY A 238 10.31 -0.80 1.33
C GLY A 238 11.62 -0.68 2.11
N ILE A 239 12.44 -1.72 2.16
CA ILE A 239 13.67 -1.73 2.98
C ILE A 239 14.60 -0.58 2.61
N GLY A 240 15.06 0.16 3.61
CA GLY A 240 15.95 1.31 3.46
C GLY A 240 15.28 2.56 2.89
N LEU A 241 14.49 2.42 1.82
CA LEU A 241 13.85 3.57 1.16
C LEU A 241 12.67 4.13 1.97
N GLN A 242 11.82 3.30 2.55
CA GLN A 242 10.73 3.79 3.40
C GLN A 242 11.26 4.58 4.62
N PRO A 243 12.24 4.09 5.41
CA PRO A 243 12.87 4.89 6.46
C PRO A 243 13.48 6.20 5.96
N ALA A 244 14.10 6.20 4.78
CA ALA A 244 14.68 7.41 4.20
C ALA A 244 13.59 8.43 3.84
N ILE A 245 12.48 8.01 3.25
CA ILE A 245 11.34 8.89 2.96
C ILE A 245 10.74 9.46 4.25
N TYR A 246 10.59 8.64 5.30
CA TYR A 246 10.13 9.10 6.61
C TYR A 246 11.05 10.18 7.17
N ALA A 247 12.37 10.00 7.09
CA ALA A 247 13.34 11.00 7.53
C ALA A 247 13.14 12.34 6.83
N GLU A 248 12.98 12.35 5.51
CA GLU A 248 12.78 13.57 4.72
C GLU A 248 11.44 14.26 5.03
N VAL A 249 10.37 13.47 5.13
CA VAL A 249 9.03 14.00 5.42
C VAL A 249 8.97 14.57 6.84
N LEU A 250 9.49 13.85 7.84
CA LEU A 250 9.47 14.31 9.23
C LEU A 250 10.40 15.51 9.45
N GLN A 251 11.48 15.62 8.69
CA GLN A 251 12.33 16.80 8.72
C GLN A 251 11.57 18.07 8.24
N SER A 252 10.59 17.93 7.36
CA SER A 252 9.71 19.04 6.95
C SER A 252 8.74 19.46 8.05
N PHE A 253 8.53 18.61 9.05
CA PHE A 253 7.77 18.91 10.28
C PHE A 253 8.67 19.35 11.44
N ALA A 254 9.89 19.83 11.15
CA ALA A 254 10.88 20.28 12.14
C ALA A 254 11.37 19.16 13.10
N ILE A 255 11.24 17.89 12.71
CA ILE A 255 11.82 16.76 13.43
C ILE A 255 13.24 16.51 12.92
N ASP A 256 14.19 16.23 13.83
CA ASP A 256 15.54 15.88 13.44
C ASP A 256 15.57 14.69 12.48
N ARG A 257 16.40 14.76 11.44
CA ARG A 257 16.48 13.73 10.39
C ARG A 257 16.83 12.35 10.94
N ALA A 258 17.68 12.27 11.97
CA ALA A 258 18.07 11.01 12.59
C ALA A 258 16.89 10.37 13.35
N VAL A 259 16.06 11.19 14.02
CA VAL A 259 14.84 10.77 14.69
C VAL A 259 13.81 10.31 13.66
N GLY A 260 13.65 11.07 12.57
CA GLY A 260 12.77 10.69 11.45
C GLY A 260 13.17 9.34 10.82
N TYR A 261 14.48 9.10 10.69
CA TYR A 261 14.99 7.83 10.18
C TYR A 261 14.75 6.68 11.18
N ALA A 262 14.91 6.92 12.49
CA ALA A 262 14.54 5.95 13.52
C ALA A 262 13.06 5.60 13.49
N CYS A 263 12.19 6.59 13.39
CA CYS A 263 10.75 6.40 13.27
C CYS A 263 10.37 5.59 12.01
N GLY A 264 11.04 5.84 10.89
CA GLY A 264 10.86 5.08 9.65
C GLY A 264 11.25 3.60 9.80
N TRP A 265 12.37 3.31 10.47
CA TRP A 265 12.76 1.93 10.79
C TRP A 265 11.79 1.26 11.75
N LEU A 266 11.32 2.00 12.77
CA LEU A 266 10.32 1.48 13.70
C LEU A 266 9.03 1.08 12.97
N SER A 267 8.55 1.95 12.09
CA SER A 267 7.38 1.69 11.24
C SER A 267 7.59 0.49 10.32
N TRP A 268 8.76 0.39 9.70
CA TRP A 268 9.11 -0.73 8.84
C TRP A 268 9.17 -2.04 9.63
N ILE A 269 9.83 -2.06 10.77
CA ILE A 269 9.92 -3.24 11.64
C ILE A 269 8.52 -3.65 12.13
N ALA A 270 7.68 -2.71 12.58
CA ALA A 270 6.32 -2.98 12.99
C ALA A 270 5.49 -3.64 11.88
N SER A 271 5.65 -3.17 10.65
CA SER A 271 4.97 -3.71 9.48
C SER A 271 5.48 -5.10 9.07
N GLN A 272 6.81 -5.30 9.08
CA GLN A 272 7.40 -6.52 8.54
C GLN A 272 7.50 -7.66 9.56
N SER A 273 7.61 -7.38 10.87
CA SER A 273 7.67 -8.41 11.91
C SER A 273 6.45 -9.34 11.86
N GLY A 274 5.24 -8.78 11.81
CA GLY A 274 4.01 -9.55 11.66
C GLY A 274 3.95 -10.32 10.35
N THR A 275 4.41 -9.71 9.26
CA THR A 275 4.48 -10.34 7.94
C THR A 275 5.41 -11.56 7.95
N ILE A 276 6.58 -11.46 8.57
CA ILE A 276 7.54 -12.55 8.65
C ILE A 276 6.98 -13.70 9.51
N LEU A 277 6.54 -13.40 10.73
CA LEU A 277 6.07 -14.43 11.65
C LEU A 277 4.83 -15.16 11.11
N VAL A 278 3.80 -14.42 10.71
CA VAL A 278 2.55 -15.02 10.22
C VAL A 278 2.73 -15.61 8.82
N GLY A 279 3.60 -15.02 7.99
CA GLY A 279 3.92 -15.57 6.67
C GLY A 279 4.64 -16.91 6.75
N LEU A 280 5.62 -17.07 7.66
CA LEU A 280 6.26 -18.36 7.92
C LEU A 280 5.25 -19.39 8.43
N PHE A 281 4.41 -19.02 9.40
CA PHE A 281 3.31 -19.88 9.86
C PHE A 281 2.39 -20.28 8.70
N ALA A 282 2.07 -19.36 7.79
CA ALA A 282 1.22 -19.64 6.64
C ALA A 282 1.82 -20.72 5.71
N PHE A 283 3.13 -20.68 5.46
CA PHE A 283 3.79 -21.72 4.67
C PHE A 283 3.71 -23.09 5.34
N VAL A 284 3.94 -23.15 6.66
CA VAL A 284 3.80 -24.39 7.45
C VAL A 284 2.35 -24.89 7.39
N TYR A 285 1.37 -24.02 7.64
CA TYR A 285 -0.04 -24.36 7.60
C TYR A 285 -0.46 -24.95 6.24
N PHE A 286 -0.09 -24.33 5.13
CA PHE A 286 -0.42 -24.83 3.80
C PHE A 286 0.34 -26.10 3.40
N SER A 287 1.47 -26.37 4.02
CA SER A 287 2.21 -27.63 3.81
C SER A 287 1.49 -28.82 4.42
N PHE A 288 0.85 -28.61 5.58
CA PHE A 288 0.11 -29.67 6.28
C PHE A 288 -1.36 -29.79 5.88
N LYS A 289 -1.94 -28.72 5.30
CA LYS A 289 -3.33 -28.76 4.83
C LYS A 289 -3.42 -29.67 3.60
N LYS A 290 -3.75 -30.95 3.79
CA LYS A 290 -4.03 -31.94 2.74
C LYS A 290 -5.09 -31.42 1.79
N LYS A 291 -4.96 -31.67 0.49
CA LYS A 291 -6.01 -31.46 -0.50
C LYS A 291 -7.31 -32.10 0.02
N SER A 292 -8.34 -31.33 0.28
CA SER A 292 -9.68 -31.82 0.67
C SER A 292 -10.38 -32.49 -0.51
N LYS A 293 -9.76 -33.47 -1.15
CA LYS A 293 -10.34 -34.20 -2.29
C LYS A 293 -9.89 -35.65 -2.38
N ASP A 294 -9.66 -36.29 -1.26
CA ASP A 294 -9.54 -37.77 -1.24
C ASP A 294 -10.53 -38.38 -0.19
N LEU A 295 -11.74 -37.79 -0.12
CA LEU A 295 -12.91 -38.38 0.57
C LEU A 295 -14.14 -38.21 -0.30
#